data_5a67409d263a67f8f14024073de9fa7a
#
_entry.id   5a67409d263a67f8f14024073de9fa7a
#
_cell.length_a   1.000
_cell.length_b   1.000
_cell.length_c   1.000
_cell.angle_alpha   90.00
_cell.angle_beta   90.00
_cell.angle_gamma   90.00
#
_symmetry.space_group_name_H-M   'P 1'
#
loop_
_entity.id
_entity.type
_entity.pdbx_description
1 polymer ?
#
loop_
_entity_poly.entity_id
_entity_poly.type
_entity_poly.pdbx_seq_one_letter_code
_entity_poly.pdbx_strand_id
1 'polypeptide(L)'
;MSAANFQPLTPLRFLERSAAVFPDKLAIVCGDRRFTYREFADEATRIARALLASGIEPGDRVAYLCPNLAEMLIAHFAVPLAGGVLVAMNVRLSPAEVGYISRHSGAKLLIVAEELLSSVPDAGSLGDVGEMIVVADSEPEMDARSDGGLRVSSYENLRGRGSLEPLPWAVKDEQATISINYTSGTTGDPKGVLYSHRGAYLNALGEIIHSEHSPSSVYLWTLPMFHCNGWCTTWGVTAIGGTHVCLRAVRPEEIWRLMDAEGVTHLNGAPAVMTAIARAPEAHRFTRKVTVTTAGAAPSPTMIGELEALGARVIHVYGLTEVYGPYSVCEWQPDWHEVDPAERARKLARQGVGMVTAERMRIVDAEMNDVPADGETMGEIVMRGNDVMKGYYRDEDATALAFTGGWFHSGDLGVMHPDGYVELMDRAKDIVISGGENISTVEVEQALVSHPAVVDAAVIGVPDDRLGQMVVLCVVLKEGAEATAGDITGFLKARVSSYKVPKQVLFFADGEIPMTGSDTKVIDRDLLGLVQARLSTTGATP
;
A
#
# COMPACT_ATOMS: atom_id res chain seq x y z
N MET A 1 37.16 0.68 -14.40
CA MET A 1 36.99 1.06 -12.99
C MET A 1 37.45 -0.07 -12.10
N SER A 2 38.09 0.22 -10.96
CA SER A 2 38.50 -0.81 -10.00
C SER A 2 37.25 -1.49 -9.40
N ALA A 3 37.20 -2.81 -9.35
CA ALA A 3 36.10 -3.56 -8.72
C ALA A 3 35.93 -3.25 -7.20
N ALA A 4 36.88 -2.55 -6.60
CA ALA A 4 36.88 -2.21 -5.18
C ALA A 4 35.95 -1.04 -4.81
N ASN A 5 35.50 -0.23 -5.77
CA ASN A 5 34.68 0.95 -5.54
C ASN A 5 33.26 0.87 -6.12
N PHE A 6 32.86 -0.31 -6.55
CA PHE A 6 31.53 -0.58 -7.08
C PHE A 6 30.99 -1.93 -6.59
N GLN A 7 29.82 -1.91 -6.02
CA GLN A 7 29.04 -3.09 -5.70
C GLN A 7 27.56 -2.81 -6.02
N PRO A 8 26.87 -3.70 -6.76
CA PRO A 8 25.44 -3.53 -7.04
C PRO A 8 24.63 -3.42 -5.75
N LEU A 9 23.68 -2.47 -5.75
CA LEU A 9 22.77 -2.27 -4.62
C LEU A 9 21.70 -3.38 -4.59
N THR A 10 21.47 -3.96 -3.42
CA THR A 10 20.43 -4.94 -3.20
C THR A 10 20.00 -5.00 -1.74
N PRO A 11 18.69 -5.08 -1.42
CA PRO A 11 18.22 -5.27 -0.04
C PRO A 11 18.72 -6.57 0.61
N LEU A 12 19.17 -7.55 -0.16
CA LEU A 12 19.75 -8.80 0.38
C LEU A 12 20.87 -8.51 1.39
N ARG A 13 21.69 -7.49 1.11
CA ARG A 13 22.79 -7.06 1.99
C ARG A 13 22.30 -6.57 3.36
N PHE A 14 21.06 -6.15 3.46
CA PHE A 14 20.50 -5.68 4.72
C PHE A 14 20.36 -6.82 5.74
N LEU A 15 19.81 -7.96 5.31
CA LEU A 15 19.70 -9.12 6.19
C LEU A 15 21.06 -9.74 6.49
N GLU A 16 21.95 -9.88 5.50
CA GLU A 16 23.33 -10.35 5.72
C GLU A 16 24.03 -9.51 6.80
N ARG A 17 23.98 -8.18 6.65
CA ARG A 17 24.59 -7.26 7.63
C ARG A 17 23.96 -7.39 9.01
N SER A 18 22.63 -7.38 9.10
CA SER A 18 21.94 -7.41 10.39
C SER A 18 22.13 -8.73 11.11
N ALA A 19 22.19 -9.86 10.39
CA ALA A 19 22.56 -11.15 10.96
C ALA A 19 24.02 -11.20 11.47
N ALA A 20 24.93 -10.48 10.81
CA ALA A 20 26.32 -10.40 11.26
C ALA A 20 26.50 -9.47 12.47
N VAL A 21 25.76 -8.33 12.51
CA VAL A 21 25.91 -7.30 13.55
C VAL A 21 25.08 -7.62 14.79
N PHE A 22 23.88 -8.18 14.61
CA PHE A 22 22.90 -8.45 15.68
C PHE A 22 22.42 -9.91 15.70
N PRO A 23 23.32 -10.92 15.64
CA PRO A 23 22.93 -12.32 15.41
C PRO A 23 21.86 -12.84 16.37
N ASP A 24 21.97 -12.49 17.63
CA ASP A 24 21.12 -13.02 18.70
C ASP A 24 19.96 -12.06 19.07
N LYS A 25 19.82 -10.94 18.34
CA LYS A 25 18.73 -10.01 18.53
C LYS A 25 17.44 -10.54 17.90
N LEU A 26 16.32 -10.34 18.59
CA LEU A 26 14.97 -10.66 18.08
C LEU A 26 14.69 -9.88 16.80
N ALA A 27 14.48 -10.61 15.71
CA ALA A 27 14.17 -10.07 14.38
C ALA A 27 12.68 -10.18 14.04
N ILE A 28 12.05 -11.33 14.34
CA ILE A 28 10.65 -11.60 13.97
C ILE A 28 9.89 -12.15 15.17
N VAL A 29 8.69 -11.60 15.36
CA VAL A 29 7.65 -12.12 16.25
C VAL A 29 6.44 -12.46 15.37
N CYS A 30 6.00 -13.71 15.38
CA CYS A 30 4.85 -14.18 14.60
C CYS A 30 4.03 -15.17 15.43
N GLY A 31 2.98 -14.68 16.10
CA GLY A 31 2.30 -15.46 17.13
C GLY A 31 3.27 -15.84 18.26
N ASP A 32 3.37 -17.16 18.54
CA ASP A 32 4.30 -17.68 19.55
C ASP A 32 5.72 -17.92 19.00
N ARG A 33 5.90 -17.85 17.68
CA ARG A 33 7.21 -18.05 17.04
C ARG A 33 8.07 -16.79 17.17
N ARG A 34 9.35 -17.02 17.51
CA ARG A 34 10.35 -15.97 17.66
C ARG A 34 11.59 -16.35 16.84
N PHE A 35 12.14 -15.39 16.08
CA PHE A 35 13.34 -15.59 15.29
C PHE A 35 14.34 -14.51 15.62
N THR A 36 15.57 -14.89 15.91
CA THR A 36 16.72 -14.00 15.94
C THR A 36 17.14 -13.62 14.51
N TYR A 37 17.99 -12.63 14.35
CA TYR A 37 18.53 -12.28 13.03
C TYR A 37 19.33 -13.40 12.38
N ARG A 38 20.03 -14.21 13.20
CA ARG A 38 20.72 -15.42 12.74
C ARG A 38 19.72 -16.42 12.17
N GLU A 39 18.69 -16.75 12.93
CA GLU A 39 17.64 -17.68 12.50
C GLU A 39 16.88 -17.17 11.28
N PHE A 40 16.63 -15.86 11.19
CA PHE A 40 16.01 -15.25 10.02
C PHE A 40 16.89 -15.44 8.77
N ALA A 41 18.20 -15.16 8.85
CA ALA A 41 19.11 -15.37 7.72
C ALA A 41 19.26 -16.86 7.36
N ASP A 42 19.30 -17.74 8.36
CA ASP A 42 19.34 -19.19 8.16
C ASP A 42 18.08 -19.69 7.44
N GLU A 43 16.90 -19.24 7.85
CA GLU A 43 15.64 -19.61 7.19
C GLU A 43 15.56 -19.03 5.76
N ALA A 44 15.97 -17.78 5.56
CA ALA A 44 16.03 -17.19 4.22
C ALA A 44 16.98 -17.99 3.30
N THR A 45 18.14 -18.41 3.82
CA THR A 45 19.09 -19.26 3.09
C THR A 45 18.49 -20.63 2.80
N ARG A 46 17.86 -21.26 3.79
CA ARG A 46 17.23 -22.58 3.66
C ARG A 46 16.14 -22.57 2.60
N ILE A 47 15.24 -21.58 2.65
CA ILE A 47 14.15 -21.45 1.66
C ILE A 47 14.72 -21.11 0.28
N ALA A 48 15.73 -20.25 0.17
CA ALA A 48 16.39 -20.00 -1.11
C ALA A 48 16.99 -21.27 -1.73
N ARG A 49 17.66 -22.10 -0.92
CA ARG A 49 18.16 -23.41 -1.35
C ARG A 49 17.04 -24.38 -1.74
N ALA A 50 15.93 -24.35 -1.01
CA ALA A 50 14.76 -25.16 -1.32
C ALA A 50 14.13 -24.76 -2.67
N LEU A 51 14.04 -23.47 -2.95
CA LEU A 51 13.56 -22.95 -4.23
C LEU A 51 14.48 -23.39 -5.39
N LEU A 52 15.79 -23.27 -5.23
CA LEU A 52 16.77 -23.78 -6.21
C LEU A 52 16.62 -25.29 -6.43
N ALA A 53 16.47 -26.08 -5.34
CA ALA A 53 16.24 -27.53 -5.43
C ALA A 53 14.89 -27.88 -6.07
N SER A 54 13.92 -26.96 -6.04
CA SER A 54 12.63 -27.08 -6.70
C SER A 54 12.65 -26.60 -8.17
N GLY A 55 13.84 -26.24 -8.71
CA GLY A 55 14.02 -25.87 -10.11
C GLY A 55 13.79 -24.40 -10.42
N ILE A 56 13.78 -23.53 -9.42
CA ILE A 56 13.73 -22.07 -9.65
C ILE A 56 15.06 -21.59 -10.20
N GLU A 57 15.00 -20.93 -11.35
CA GLU A 57 16.13 -20.33 -12.05
C GLU A 57 16.11 -18.79 -11.92
N PRO A 58 17.24 -18.11 -12.21
CA PRO A 58 17.30 -16.66 -12.18
C PRO A 58 16.22 -16.01 -13.07
N GLY A 59 15.41 -15.14 -12.48
CA GLY A 59 14.30 -14.46 -13.13
C GLY A 59 12.96 -15.21 -13.10
N ASP A 60 12.89 -16.45 -12.61
CA ASP A 60 11.62 -17.14 -12.40
C ASP A 60 10.80 -16.47 -11.30
N ARG A 61 9.48 -16.51 -11.44
CA ARG A 61 8.55 -15.91 -10.48
C ARG A 61 8.06 -16.95 -9.49
N VAL A 62 8.08 -16.53 -8.22
CA VAL A 62 7.52 -17.30 -7.10
C VAL A 62 6.41 -16.46 -6.47
N ALA A 63 5.17 -16.94 -6.56
CA ALA A 63 4.00 -16.24 -6.07
C ALA A 63 3.72 -16.60 -4.61
N TYR A 64 3.35 -15.59 -3.81
CA TYR A 64 2.95 -15.72 -2.42
C TYR A 64 1.57 -15.10 -2.21
N LEU A 65 0.60 -15.91 -1.81
CA LEU A 65 -0.73 -15.51 -1.37
C LEU A 65 -0.80 -15.75 0.15
N CYS A 66 -0.18 -14.86 0.92
CA CYS A 66 -0.03 -14.99 2.35
C CYS A 66 -0.29 -13.67 3.07
N PRO A 67 -0.96 -13.68 4.24
CA PRO A 67 -1.03 -12.50 5.11
C PRO A 67 0.35 -12.17 5.70
N ASN A 68 0.39 -11.24 6.66
CA ASN A 68 1.63 -10.84 7.32
C ASN A 68 2.14 -11.95 8.27
N LEU A 69 2.75 -12.97 7.69
CA LEU A 69 3.38 -14.10 8.37
C LEU A 69 4.92 -14.01 8.28
N ALA A 70 5.62 -14.78 9.11
CA ALA A 70 7.07 -14.91 9.03
C ALA A 70 7.50 -15.43 7.64
N GLU A 71 6.77 -16.36 7.06
CA GLU A 71 7.01 -16.94 5.73
C GLU A 71 6.97 -15.87 4.64
N MET A 72 6.03 -14.92 4.73
CA MET A 72 5.94 -13.81 3.78
C MET A 72 7.12 -12.86 3.95
N LEU A 73 7.54 -12.55 5.17
CA LEU A 73 8.71 -11.70 5.40
C LEU A 73 10.00 -12.40 4.92
N ILE A 74 10.16 -13.69 5.21
CA ILE A 74 11.29 -14.51 4.75
C ILE A 74 11.36 -14.54 3.22
N ALA A 75 10.20 -14.61 2.54
CA ALA A 75 10.13 -14.63 1.08
C ALA A 75 10.75 -13.39 0.42
N HIS A 76 10.66 -12.21 1.05
CA HIS A 76 11.26 -10.96 0.55
C HIS A 76 12.80 -11.02 0.46
N PHE A 77 13.41 -11.99 1.13
CA PHE A 77 14.85 -12.25 1.06
C PHE A 77 15.14 -13.58 0.35
N ALA A 78 14.43 -14.64 0.68
CA ALA A 78 14.70 -15.98 0.16
C ALA A 78 14.49 -16.09 -1.36
N VAL A 79 13.41 -15.51 -1.91
CA VAL A 79 13.12 -15.56 -3.33
C VAL A 79 14.20 -14.83 -4.14
N PRO A 80 14.56 -13.57 -3.85
CA PRO A 80 15.64 -12.91 -4.59
C PRO A 80 17.03 -13.47 -4.27
N LEU A 81 17.26 -14.09 -3.10
CA LEU A 81 18.51 -14.79 -2.79
C LEU A 81 18.69 -16.04 -3.66
N ALA A 82 17.61 -16.70 -4.04
CA ALA A 82 17.60 -17.78 -5.05
C ALA A 82 17.75 -17.25 -6.50
N GLY A 83 17.74 -15.93 -6.70
CA GLY A 83 17.72 -15.30 -8.02
C GLY A 83 16.32 -15.16 -8.62
N GLY A 84 15.29 -15.59 -7.91
CA GLY A 84 13.88 -15.49 -8.33
C GLY A 84 13.30 -14.09 -8.15
N VAL A 85 12.09 -13.90 -8.65
CA VAL A 85 11.30 -12.67 -8.55
C VAL A 85 10.05 -12.94 -7.70
N LEU A 86 9.90 -12.21 -6.62
CA LEU A 86 8.75 -12.33 -5.73
C LEU A 86 7.50 -11.72 -6.37
N VAL A 87 6.40 -12.48 -6.41
CA VAL A 87 5.05 -11.98 -6.76
C VAL A 87 4.21 -12.00 -5.50
N ALA A 88 4.16 -10.88 -4.80
CA ALA A 88 3.39 -10.74 -3.57
C ALA A 88 1.93 -10.42 -3.91
N MET A 89 1.02 -11.38 -3.67
CA MET A 89 -0.39 -11.26 -4.03
C MET A 89 -1.22 -10.68 -2.88
N ASN A 90 -2.21 -9.87 -3.24
CA ASN A 90 -3.19 -9.39 -2.28
C ASN A 90 -4.05 -10.55 -1.76
N VAL A 91 -4.19 -10.67 -0.45
CA VAL A 91 -4.93 -11.75 0.22
C VAL A 91 -6.46 -11.67 0.03
N ARG A 92 -6.95 -10.57 -0.54
CA ARG A 92 -8.39 -10.35 -0.78
C ARG A 92 -8.79 -10.57 -2.25
N LEU A 93 -7.87 -11.05 -3.08
CA LEU A 93 -8.15 -11.37 -4.48
C LEU A 93 -9.18 -12.49 -4.61
N SER A 94 -10.04 -12.35 -5.60
CA SER A 94 -10.93 -13.43 -6.03
C SER A 94 -10.14 -14.56 -6.70
N PRO A 95 -10.69 -15.78 -6.77
CA PRO A 95 -10.06 -16.90 -7.49
C PRO A 95 -9.71 -16.56 -8.95
N ALA A 96 -10.54 -15.78 -9.63
CA ALA A 96 -10.29 -15.37 -11.01
C ALA A 96 -9.05 -14.47 -11.12
N GLU A 97 -8.87 -13.52 -10.20
CA GLU A 97 -7.71 -12.62 -10.16
C GLU A 97 -6.43 -13.36 -9.76
N VAL A 98 -6.50 -14.28 -8.78
CA VAL A 98 -5.35 -15.16 -8.43
C VAL A 98 -4.92 -15.97 -9.65
N GLY A 99 -5.88 -16.55 -10.39
CA GLY A 99 -5.61 -17.27 -11.63
C GLY A 99 -5.00 -16.37 -12.72
N TYR A 100 -5.53 -15.16 -12.90
CA TYR A 100 -4.99 -14.19 -13.84
C TYR A 100 -3.54 -13.84 -13.50
N ILE A 101 -3.25 -13.44 -12.25
CA ILE A 101 -1.91 -13.04 -11.83
C ILE A 101 -0.92 -14.20 -11.95
N SER A 102 -1.33 -15.43 -11.59
CA SER A 102 -0.48 -16.62 -11.72
C SER A 102 -0.07 -16.86 -13.18
N ARG A 103 -1.03 -16.79 -14.11
CA ARG A 103 -0.77 -16.95 -15.57
C ARG A 103 0.04 -15.79 -16.12
N HIS A 104 -0.37 -14.56 -15.84
CA HIS A 104 0.28 -13.37 -16.40
C HIS A 104 1.72 -13.24 -15.93
N SER A 105 1.98 -13.45 -14.63
CA SER A 105 3.35 -13.46 -14.10
C SER A 105 4.16 -14.64 -14.60
N GLY A 106 3.52 -15.75 -14.98
CA GLY A 106 4.17 -17.03 -15.28
C GLY A 106 4.90 -17.59 -14.07
N ALA A 107 4.27 -17.50 -12.89
CA ALA A 107 4.79 -18.05 -11.65
C ALA A 107 5.00 -19.57 -11.76
N LYS A 108 6.13 -20.06 -11.27
CA LYS A 108 6.47 -21.49 -11.26
C LYS A 108 5.99 -22.20 -9.98
N LEU A 109 5.96 -21.47 -8.89
CA LEU A 109 5.48 -21.94 -7.59
C LEU A 109 4.45 -20.94 -7.06
N LEU A 110 3.42 -21.46 -6.37
CA LEU A 110 2.45 -20.69 -5.60
C LEU A 110 2.51 -21.12 -4.14
N ILE A 111 2.94 -20.24 -3.27
CA ILE A 111 2.91 -20.43 -1.82
C ILE A 111 1.65 -19.75 -1.29
N VAL A 112 0.81 -20.50 -0.57
CA VAL A 112 -0.51 -20.03 -0.12
C VAL A 112 -0.74 -20.35 1.35
N ALA A 113 -1.24 -19.40 2.14
CA ALA A 113 -1.69 -19.67 3.50
C ALA A 113 -2.97 -20.52 3.48
N GLU A 114 -3.08 -21.46 4.40
CA GLU A 114 -4.17 -22.44 4.46
C GLU A 114 -5.56 -21.78 4.44
N GLU A 115 -5.75 -20.69 5.17
CA GLU A 115 -6.99 -19.93 5.21
C GLU A 115 -7.40 -19.28 3.87
N LEU A 116 -6.46 -19.17 2.93
CA LEU A 116 -6.66 -18.57 1.60
C LEU A 116 -6.82 -19.60 0.47
N LEU A 117 -6.85 -20.89 0.80
CA LEU A 117 -7.03 -21.97 -0.20
C LEU A 117 -8.33 -21.80 -1.01
N SER A 118 -9.39 -21.26 -0.40
CA SER A 118 -10.65 -20.96 -1.09
C SER A 118 -10.54 -19.87 -2.15
N SER A 119 -9.50 -19.05 -2.09
CA SER A 119 -9.19 -18.01 -3.09
C SER A 119 -8.32 -18.54 -4.24
N VAL A 120 -7.89 -19.80 -4.19
CA VAL A 120 -7.10 -20.41 -5.28
C VAL A 120 -8.06 -21.07 -6.27
N PRO A 121 -7.98 -20.74 -7.57
CA PRO A 121 -8.81 -21.40 -8.58
C PRO A 121 -8.32 -22.82 -8.89
N ASP A 122 -9.08 -23.54 -9.71
CA ASP A 122 -8.68 -24.87 -10.20
C ASP A 122 -7.28 -24.85 -10.85
N ALA A 123 -6.55 -25.96 -10.74
CA ALA A 123 -5.18 -26.12 -11.22
C ALA A 123 -4.98 -25.65 -12.67
N GLY A 124 -5.94 -25.92 -13.57
CA GLY A 124 -5.89 -25.49 -14.97
C GLY A 124 -5.91 -23.96 -15.17
N SER A 125 -6.30 -23.21 -14.16
CA SER A 125 -6.36 -21.74 -14.19
C SER A 125 -5.08 -21.07 -13.68
N LEU A 126 -4.11 -21.82 -13.15
CA LEU A 126 -2.87 -21.29 -12.56
C LEU A 126 -1.71 -21.13 -13.55
N GLY A 127 -1.88 -21.55 -14.79
CA GLY A 127 -0.84 -21.41 -15.84
C GLY A 127 0.37 -22.31 -15.61
N ASP A 128 1.56 -21.72 -15.50
CA ASP A 128 2.85 -22.43 -15.38
C ASP A 128 3.16 -22.92 -13.95
N VAL A 129 2.25 -22.74 -13.00
CA VAL A 129 2.45 -23.18 -11.60
C VAL A 129 2.54 -24.71 -11.56
N GLY A 130 3.73 -25.23 -11.33
CA GLY A 130 3.96 -26.70 -11.22
C GLY A 130 3.70 -27.25 -9.82
N GLU A 131 3.80 -26.41 -8.80
CA GLU A 131 3.59 -26.81 -7.41
C GLU A 131 2.93 -25.68 -6.60
N MET A 132 1.92 -26.06 -5.82
CA MET A 132 1.30 -25.24 -4.78
C MET A 132 1.79 -25.72 -3.42
N ILE A 133 2.25 -24.75 -2.60
CA ILE A 133 2.86 -25.02 -1.29
C ILE A 133 2.00 -24.35 -0.23
N VAL A 134 1.47 -25.14 0.70
CA VAL A 134 0.55 -24.65 1.74
C VAL A 134 1.31 -24.30 3.01
N VAL A 135 1.11 -23.08 3.50
CA VAL A 135 1.56 -22.60 4.81
C VAL A 135 0.41 -22.80 5.79
N ALA A 136 0.59 -23.69 6.78
CA ALA A 136 -0.40 -23.98 7.82
C ALA A 136 0.17 -23.75 9.21
N ASP A 137 -0.69 -23.47 10.20
CA ASP A 137 -0.28 -23.26 11.61
C ASP A 137 0.06 -24.57 12.33
N SER A 138 -0.55 -25.67 11.94
CA SER A 138 -0.24 -27.02 12.38
C SER A 138 0.28 -27.80 11.19
N GLU A 139 1.30 -28.64 11.39
CA GLU A 139 1.79 -29.51 10.33
C GLU A 139 0.62 -30.36 9.79
N PRO A 140 0.12 -30.10 8.58
CA PRO A 140 -0.75 -31.06 7.96
C PRO A 140 0.13 -32.26 7.60
N GLU A 141 -0.29 -33.47 7.94
CA GLU A 141 0.22 -34.70 7.30
C GLU A 141 -0.24 -34.69 5.82
N MET A 142 0.33 -33.76 5.06
CA MET A 142 0.09 -33.69 3.62
C MET A 142 1.26 -34.34 2.91
N ASP A 143 1.12 -35.64 2.65
CA ASP A 143 1.90 -36.25 1.58
C ASP A 143 1.65 -35.50 0.29
N ALA A 144 2.70 -35.29 -0.49
CA ALA A 144 2.60 -34.61 -1.78
C ALA A 144 1.52 -35.27 -2.63
N ARG A 145 0.40 -34.55 -2.87
CA ARG A 145 -0.72 -35.00 -3.69
C ARG A 145 -0.62 -34.37 -5.07
N SER A 146 -1.17 -35.02 -6.07
CA SER A 146 -1.34 -34.44 -7.41
C SER A 146 -2.84 -34.21 -7.63
N ASP A 147 -3.22 -32.96 -7.87
CA ASP A 147 -4.57 -32.59 -8.27
C ASP A 147 -4.51 -31.95 -9.68
N GLY A 148 -5.15 -32.61 -10.64
CA GLY A 148 -5.17 -32.12 -12.02
C GLY A 148 -3.79 -31.89 -12.67
N GLY A 149 -2.71 -32.52 -12.16
CA GLY A 149 -1.33 -32.30 -12.62
C GLY A 149 -0.55 -31.28 -11.78
N LEU A 150 -1.20 -30.53 -10.88
CA LEU A 150 -0.57 -29.64 -9.92
C LEU A 150 -0.08 -30.46 -8.72
N ARG A 151 1.18 -30.33 -8.38
CA ARG A 151 1.72 -30.89 -7.14
C ARG A 151 1.29 -29.99 -5.97
N VAL A 152 0.83 -30.59 -4.88
CA VAL A 152 0.50 -29.89 -3.62
C VAL A 152 1.36 -30.44 -2.50
N SER A 153 2.03 -29.56 -1.75
CA SER A 153 2.89 -29.94 -0.63
C SER A 153 2.80 -28.91 0.51
N SER A 154 3.32 -29.26 1.69
CA SER A 154 3.42 -28.34 2.81
C SER A 154 4.67 -27.44 2.73
N TYR A 155 4.65 -26.31 3.44
CA TYR A 155 5.81 -25.42 3.56
C TYR A 155 7.00 -26.13 4.25
N GLU A 156 6.74 -27.05 5.19
CA GLU A 156 7.79 -27.88 5.81
C GLU A 156 8.41 -28.86 4.79
N ASN A 157 7.64 -29.41 3.87
CA ASN A 157 8.17 -30.18 2.76
C ASN A 157 9.07 -29.35 1.84
N LEU A 158 8.69 -28.11 1.53
CA LEU A 158 9.58 -27.19 0.82
C LEU A 158 10.86 -26.95 1.62
N ARG A 159 10.73 -26.55 2.89
CA ARG A 159 11.83 -26.28 3.81
C ARG A 159 12.81 -27.44 3.92
N GLY A 160 12.28 -28.68 3.95
CA GLY A 160 13.08 -29.91 4.00
C GLY A 160 13.95 -30.18 2.75
N ARG A 161 13.68 -29.53 1.61
CA ARG A 161 14.53 -29.60 0.40
C ARG A 161 15.76 -28.66 0.50
N GLY A 162 15.72 -27.70 1.43
CA GLY A 162 16.77 -26.71 1.61
C GLY A 162 17.91 -27.17 2.49
N SER A 163 18.99 -26.42 2.43
CA SER A 163 20.16 -26.59 3.29
C SER A 163 20.63 -25.22 3.81
N LEU A 164 21.56 -25.22 4.75
CA LEU A 164 22.25 -24.01 5.23
C LEU A 164 23.58 -23.75 4.51
N GLU A 165 23.81 -24.42 3.38
CA GLU A 165 24.98 -24.12 2.55
C GLU A 165 24.92 -22.64 2.10
N PRO A 166 25.97 -21.83 2.33
CA PRO A 166 25.92 -20.39 2.06
C PRO A 166 25.60 -20.05 0.61
N LEU A 167 24.83 -18.99 0.44
CA LEU A 167 24.57 -18.33 -0.86
C LEU A 167 25.18 -16.90 -0.82
N PRO A 168 25.62 -16.36 -1.98
CA PRO A 168 26.08 -14.99 -2.04
C PRO A 168 24.90 -14.01 -1.87
N TRP A 169 24.95 -13.17 -0.86
CA TRP A 169 23.98 -12.09 -0.60
C TRP A 169 24.21 -10.89 -1.53
N ALA A 170 24.37 -11.16 -2.81
CA ALA A 170 24.73 -10.17 -3.81
C ALA A 170 24.03 -10.49 -5.15
N VAL A 171 23.84 -9.46 -5.96
CA VAL A 171 23.33 -9.57 -7.32
C VAL A 171 24.37 -9.12 -8.33
N LYS A 172 24.29 -9.60 -9.56
CA LYS A 172 25.17 -9.16 -10.66
C LYS A 172 24.72 -7.82 -11.25
N ASP A 173 23.41 -7.59 -11.26
CA ASP A 173 22.76 -6.41 -11.82
C ASP A 173 21.74 -5.85 -10.83
N GLU A 174 21.96 -4.64 -10.36
CA GLU A 174 21.05 -3.93 -9.45
C GLU A 174 19.75 -3.50 -10.12
N GLN A 175 19.71 -3.49 -11.45
CA GLN A 175 18.50 -3.25 -12.23
C GLN A 175 17.68 -4.52 -12.48
N ALA A 176 18.19 -5.70 -12.08
CA ALA A 176 17.39 -6.93 -12.10
C ALA A 176 16.10 -6.75 -11.28
N THR A 177 15.04 -7.42 -11.71
CA THR A 177 13.75 -7.35 -11.02
C THR A 177 13.79 -8.15 -9.73
N ILE A 178 13.45 -7.53 -8.60
CA ILE A 178 13.36 -8.17 -7.27
C ILE A 178 11.93 -8.66 -7.00
N SER A 179 10.93 -7.89 -7.40
CA SER A 179 9.52 -8.23 -7.19
C SER A 179 8.61 -7.65 -8.27
N ILE A 180 7.43 -8.24 -8.43
CA ILE A 180 6.32 -7.73 -9.23
C ILE A 180 5.15 -7.49 -8.30
N ASN A 181 4.66 -6.25 -8.25
CA ASN A 181 3.51 -5.86 -7.45
C ASN A 181 2.33 -5.56 -8.39
N TYR A 182 1.23 -6.30 -8.23
CA TYR A 182 0.05 -6.11 -9.06
C TYR A 182 -0.85 -5.02 -8.51
N THR A 183 -1.21 -4.06 -9.37
CA THR A 183 -2.19 -3.03 -9.05
C THR A 183 -3.60 -3.58 -9.23
N SER A 184 -4.54 -3.14 -8.38
CA SER A 184 -5.98 -3.34 -8.66
C SER A 184 -6.38 -2.44 -9.82
N GLY A 185 -6.47 -3.00 -11.02
CA GLY A 185 -6.92 -2.25 -12.19
C GLY A 185 -8.34 -1.73 -11.98
N THR A 186 -8.51 -0.42 -11.92
CA THR A 186 -9.85 0.21 -11.84
C THR A 186 -10.56 0.23 -13.21
N THR A 187 -9.82 -0.04 -14.30
CA THR A 187 -10.30 0.07 -15.69
C THR A 187 -9.96 -1.13 -16.56
N GLY A 188 -9.38 -2.20 -16.01
CA GLY A 188 -8.95 -3.38 -16.77
C GLY A 188 -8.29 -4.43 -15.89
N ASP A 189 -7.61 -5.38 -16.51
CA ASP A 189 -6.85 -6.41 -15.80
C ASP A 189 -5.72 -5.80 -14.93
N PRO A 190 -5.38 -6.42 -13.79
CA PRO A 190 -4.30 -5.95 -12.92
C PRO A 190 -2.96 -5.87 -13.66
N LYS A 191 -2.25 -4.75 -13.54
CA LYS A 191 -0.91 -4.56 -14.13
C LYS A 191 0.18 -4.96 -13.15
N GLY A 192 1.20 -5.68 -13.63
CA GLY A 192 2.36 -6.07 -12.83
C GLY A 192 3.44 -5.00 -12.85
N VAL A 193 3.66 -4.31 -11.75
CA VAL A 193 4.67 -3.27 -11.61
C VAL A 193 6.02 -3.89 -11.25
N LEU A 194 7.06 -3.57 -12.04
CA LEU A 194 8.40 -4.15 -11.89
C LEU A 194 9.27 -3.31 -10.96
N TYR A 195 9.71 -3.90 -9.85
CA TYR A 195 10.69 -3.31 -8.93
C TYR A 195 12.10 -3.82 -9.21
N SER A 196 13.09 -2.91 -9.21
CA SER A 196 14.51 -3.28 -9.25
C SER A 196 15.07 -3.47 -7.84
N HIS A 197 16.18 -4.21 -7.73
CA HIS A 197 16.96 -4.27 -6.48
C HIS A 197 17.42 -2.88 -6.04
N ARG A 198 17.87 -2.03 -6.99
CA ARG A 198 18.31 -0.68 -6.72
C ARG A 198 17.20 0.20 -6.13
N GLY A 199 16.03 0.24 -6.76
CA GLY A 199 14.91 1.05 -6.29
C GLY A 199 14.44 0.61 -4.91
N ALA A 200 14.27 -0.71 -4.69
CA ALA A 200 13.89 -1.26 -3.39
C ALA A 200 14.92 -0.94 -2.29
N TYR A 201 16.22 -0.96 -2.62
CA TYR A 201 17.27 -0.58 -1.69
C TYR A 201 17.19 0.91 -1.28
N LEU A 202 17.04 1.80 -2.26
CA LEU A 202 17.02 3.25 -2.03
C LEU A 202 15.73 3.68 -1.33
N ASN A 203 14.57 3.20 -1.76
CA ASN A 203 13.31 3.51 -1.10
C ASN A 203 13.30 3.01 0.36
N ALA A 204 13.84 1.82 0.64
CA ALA A 204 14.01 1.33 2.01
C ALA A 204 14.86 2.27 2.87
N LEU A 205 15.92 2.90 2.31
CA LEU A 205 16.71 3.91 3.03
C LEU A 205 15.91 5.19 3.27
N GLY A 206 15.11 5.63 2.30
CA GLY A 206 14.18 6.75 2.45
C GLY A 206 13.22 6.52 3.61
N GLU A 207 12.59 5.35 3.65
CA GLU A 207 11.68 4.96 4.75
C GLU A 207 12.37 4.96 6.11
N ILE A 208 13.60 4.44 6.22
CA ILE A 208 14.37 4.47 7.47
C ILE A 208 14.53 5.89 7.97
N ILE A 209 14.90 6.82 7.09
CA ILE A 209 15.18 8.20 7.45
C ILE A 209 13.91 8.94 7.85
N HIS A 210 12.89 8.91 6.99
CA HIS A 210 11.69 9.73 7.16
C HIS A 210 10.72 9.17 8.21
N SER A 211 10.65 7.85 8.38
CA SER A 211 9.88 7.20 9.46
C SER A 211 10.66 7.09 10.78
N GLU A 212 11.88 7.66 10.85
CA GLU A 212 12.75 7.67 12.04
C GLU A 212 13.07 6.28 12.61
N HIS A 213 13.24 5.29 11.75
CA HIS A 213 13.60 3.95 12.20
C HIS A 213 15.02 3.89 12.78
N SER A 214 15.17 3.08 13.80
CA SER A 214 16.44 2.85 14.51
C SER A 214 16.59 1.39 14.92
N PRO A 215 17.77 0.95 15.39
CA PRO A 215 17.92 -0.41 15.89
C PRO A 215 16.96 -0.78 17.03
N SER A 216 16.40 0.20 17.75
CA SER A 216 15.40 -0.04 18.80
C SER A 216 13.96 -0.08 18.29
N SER A 217 13.74 0.08 16.99
CA SER A 217 12.39 0.01 16.40
C SER A 217 11.79 -1.37 16.55
N VAL A 218 10.55 -1.41 17.02
CA VAL A 218 9.66 -2.56 17.00
C VAL A 218 8.49 -2.21 16.11
N TYR A 219 8.43 -2.82 14.94
CA TYR A 219 7.49 -2.48 13.86
C TYR A 219 6.33 -3.48 13.83
N LEU A 220 5.12 -3.00 14.07
CA LEU A 220 3.90 -3.80 13.96
C LEU A 220 3.35 -3.75 12.53
N TRP A 221 3.17 -4.90 11.92
CA TRP A 221 2.71 -5.06 10.55
C TRP A 221 1.19 -4.86 10.40
N THR A 222 0.69 -3.65 10.65
CA THR A 222 -0.67 -3.23 10.31
C THR A 222 -0.84 -2.96 8.82
N LEU A 223 0.26 -2.63 8.13
CA LEU A 223 0.33 -2.54 6.67
C LEU A 223 0.52 -3.95 6.08
N PRO A 224 -0.21 -4.35 5.02
CA PRO A 224 0.05 -5.62 4.35
C PRO A 224 1.43 -5.67 3.68
N MET A 225 2.21 -6.75 3.92
CA MET A 225 3.53 -6.95 3.31
C MET A 225 3.46 -7.08 1.78
N PHE A 226 2.34 -7.52 1.23
CA PHE A 226 2.15 -7.64 -0.22
C PHE A 226 1.92 -6.29 -0.90
N HIS A 227 1.46 -5.27 -0.16
CA HIS A 227 1.14 -3.97 -0.74
C HIS A 227 2.41 -3.13 -0.87
N CYS A 228 2.82 -2.84 -2.11
CA CYS A 228 4.08 -2.14 -2.43
C CYS A 228 5.28 -2.74 -1.68
N ASN A 229 5.33 -4.07 -1.54
CA ASN A 229 6.25 -4.81 -0.67
C ASN A 229 6.36 -4.21 0.75
N GLY A 230 5.19 -3.91 1.32
CA GLY A 230 5.08 -3.29 2.64
C GLY A 230 5.76 -1.93 2.71
N TRP A 231 5.64 -1.10 1.64
CA TRP A 231 6.31 0.21 1.51
C TRP A 231 7.82 0.11 1.73
N CYS A 232 8.45 -0.95 1.22
CA CYS A 232 9.86 -1.26 1.41
C CYS A 232 10.33 -1.40 2.89
N THR A 233 9.42 -1.34 3.87
CA THR A 233 9.77 -1.53 5.29
C THR A 233 10.09 -2.98 5.63
N THR A 234 9.71 -3.97 4.79
CA THR A 234 10.24 -5.34 4.88
C THR A 234 11.77 -5.35 4.87
N TRP A 235 12.35 -4.54 4.00
CA TRP A 235 13.80 -4.38 3.87
C TRP A 235 14.36 -3.31 4.81
N GLY A 236 13.65 -2.17 4.97
CA GLY A 236 14.11 -1.05 5.79
C GLY A 236 14.27 -1.40 7.27
N VAL A 237 13.26 -2.00 7.88
CA VAL A 237 13.32 -2.43 9.29
C VAL A 237 14.41 -3.50 9.49
N THR A 238 14.55 -4.41 8.53
CA THR A 238 15.63 -5.42 8.54
C THR A 238 17.01 -4.76 8.46
N ALA A 239 17.18 -3.72 7.61
CA ALA A 239 18.47 -3.03 7.40
C ALA A 239 19.06 -2.44 8.68
N ILE A 240 18.21 -1.90 9.55
CA ILE A 240 18.64 -1.26 10.81
C ILE A 240 18.65 -2.24 12.00
N GLY A 241 18.31 -3.50 11.78
CA GLY A 241 18.23 -4.48 12.87
C GLY A 241 17.04 -4.26 13.79
N GLY A 242 15.91 -3.72 13.29
CA GLY A 242 14.64 -3.58 14.01
C GLY A 242 13.95 -4.93 14.25
N THR A 243 12.88 -4.94 15.03
CA THR A 243 12.05 -6.14 15.25
C THR A 243 10.76 -6.03 14.45
N HIS A 244 10.43 -7.05 13.68
CA HIS A 244 9.16 -7.18 12.97
C HIS A 244 8.16 -7.94 13.84
N VAL A 245 7.00 -7.35 14.11
CA VAL A 245 5.88 -8.02 14.77
C VAL A 245 4.79 -8.28 13.72
N CYS A 246 4.64 -9.53 13.34
CA CYS A 246 3.67 -9.96 12.33
C CYS A 246 2.24 -9.88 12.89
N LEU A 247 1.32 -9.36 12.07
CA LEU A 247 -0.10 -9.28 12.38
C LEU A 247 -0.89 -9.88 11.21
N ARG A 248 -1.47 -11.06 11.41
CA ARG A 248 -2.18 -11.81 10.37
C ARG A 248 -3.43 -11.07 9.85
N ALA A 249 -4.15 -10.40 10.74
CA ALA A 249 -5.33 -9.63 10.41
C ALA A 249 -5.40 -8.35 11.25
N VAL A 250 -5.84 -7.26 10.62
CA VAL A 250 -6.04 -5.96 11.29
C VAL A 250 -7.28 -6.05 12.15
N ARG A 251 -7.08 -6.18 13.48
CA ARG A 251 -8.13 -6.16 14.51
C ARG A 251 -7.66 -5.22 15.62
N PRO A 252 -8.43 -4.18 15.96
CA PRO A 252 -7.98 -3.18 16.92
C PRO A 252 -7.58 -3.76 18.28
N GLU A 253 -8.33 -4.71 18.82
CA GLU A 253 -8.02 -5.38 20.09
C GLU A 253 -6.67 -6.10 20.06
N GLU A 254 -6.36 -6.80 18.94
CA GLU A 254 -5.09 -7.50 18.79
C GLU A 254 -3.93 -6.53 18.56
N ILE A 255 -4.17 -5.43 17.85
CA ILE A 255 -3.18 -4.36 17.67
C ILE A 255 -2.76 -3.80 19.03
N TRP A 256 -3.73 -3.41 19.86
CA TRP A 256 -3.46 -2.86 21.19
C TRP A 256 -2.74 -3.88 22.09
N ARG A 257 -3.19 -5.13 22.07
CA ARG A 257 -2.53 -6.22 22.79
C ARG A 257 -1.05 -6.36 22.39
N LEU A 258 -0.75 -6.35 21.10
CA LEU A 258 0.64 -6.46 20.60
C LEU A 258 1.44 -5.19 20.87
N MET A 259 0.84 -4.01 20.78
CA MET A 259 1.51 -2.75 21.12
C MET A 259 2.04 -2.75 22.54
N ASP A 260 1.27 -3.27 23.47
CA ASP A 260 1.68 -3.36 24.88
C ASP A 260 2.66 -4.50 25.11
N ALA A 261 2.36 -5.69 24.62
CA ALA A 261 3.14 -6.91 24.89
C ALA A 261 4.53 -6.86 24.26
N GLU A 262 4.64 -6.40 23.01
CA GLU A 262 5.90 -6.41 22.25
C GLU A 262 6.63 -5.06 22.30
N GLY A 263 6.01 -4.04 22.88
CA GLY A 263 6.62 -2.73 22.99
C GLY A 263 6.78 -2.01 21.67
N VAL A 264 5.75 -2.07 20.84
CA VAL A 264 5.71 -1.46 19.50
C VAL A 264 6.04 0.03 19.53
N THR A 265 6.87 0.45 18.60
CA THR A 265 7.30 1.85 18.42
C THR A 265 6.92 2.43 17.06
N HIS A 266 6.63 1.58 16.07
CA HIS A 266 6.29 2.00 14.72
C HIS A 266 5.18 1.13 14.15
N LEU A 267 4.30 1.77 13.38
CA LEU A 267 3.31 1.09 12.56
C LEU A 267 2.92 1.96 11.36
N ASN A 268 2.60 1.32 10.25
CA ASN A 268 2.19 1.99 9.02
C ASN A 268 0.78 1.51 8.63
N GLY A 269 0.01 2.37 7.97
CA GLY A 269 -1.27 1.96 7.42
C GLY A 269 -2.10 3.07 6.82
N ALA A 270 -3.23 2.69 6.21
CA ALA A 270 -4.20 3.62 5.66
C ALA A 270 -4.94 4.39 6.79
N PRO A 271 -5.48 5.59 6.50
CA PRO A 271 -6.21 6.39 7.47
C PRO A 271 -7.37 5.65 8.16
N ALA A 272 -8.08 4.76 7.45
CA ALA A 272 -9.14 3.94 8.04
C ALA A 272 -8.62 3.03 9.16
N VAL A 273 -7.47 2.38 8.96
CA VAL A 273 -6.82 1.54 9.99
C VAL A 273 -6.39 2.40 11.19
N MET A 274 -5.83 3.58 10.93
CA MET A 274 -5.41 4.51 11.98
C MET A 274 -6.60 5.02 12.81
N THR A 275 -7.70 5.33 12.15
CA THR A 275 -8.95 5.72 12.81
C THR A 275 -9.50 4.58 13.68
N ALA A 276 -9.50 3.34 13.17
CA ALA A 276 -9.94 2.18 13.93
C ALA A 276 -9.08 1.94 15.18
N ILE A 277 -7.75 2.12 15.08
CA ILE A 277 -6.82 2.04 16.21
C ILE A 277 -7.12 3.14 17.23
N ALA A 278 -7.27 4.39 16.78
CA ALA A 278 -7.45 5.54 17.67
C ALA A 278 -8.79 5.48 18.43
N ARG A 279 -9.83 4.90 17.83
CA ARG A 279 -11.20 4.83 18.39
C ARG A 279 -11.54 3.48 19.00
N ALA A 280 -10.60 2.55 19.07
CA ALA A 280 -10.82 1.24 19.69
C ALA A 280 -11.23 1.39 21.17
N PRO A 281 -12.08 0.50 21.71
CA PRO A 281 -12.39 0.48 23.14
C PRO A 281 -11.15 0.32 24.02
N GLU A 282 -10.12 -0.37 23.54
CA GLU A 282 -8.83 -0.60 24.19
C GLU A 282 -7.90 0.60 24.13
N ALA A 283 -8.25 1.64 23.33
CA ALA A 283 -7.36 2.77 23.07
C ALA A 283 -7.01 3.53 24.36
N HIS A 284 -5.73 3.69 24.58
CA HIS A 284 -5.20 4.47 25.69
C HIS A 284 -3.94 5.23 25.25
N ARG A 285 -3.49 6.18 26.04
CA ARG A 285 -2.30 6.95 25.73
C ARG A 285 -1.07 6.04 25.68
N PHE A 286 -0.26 6.17 24.62
CA PHE A 286 0.97 5.40 24.47
C PHE A 286 1.94 5.69 25.61
N THR A 287 2.52 4.63 26.18
CA THR A 287 3.49 4.71 27.28
C THR A 287 4.92 5.02 26.80
N ARG A 288 5.12 5.00 25.48
CA ARG A 288 6.40 5.27 24.80
C ARG A 288 6.16 6.08 23.53
N LYS A 289 7.21 6.60 22.91
CA LYS A 289 7.12 7.24 21.60
C LYS A 289 6.66 6.20 20.56
N VAL A 290 5.55 6.46 19.90
CA VAL A 290 5.04 5.67 18.77
C VAL A 290 5.01 6.57 17.54
N THR A 291 5.64 6.11 16.46
CA THR A 291 5.59 6.75 15.14
C THR A 291 4.57 6.00 14.29
N VAL A 292 3.63 6.75 13.73
CA VAL A 292 2.58 6.25 12.84
C VAL A 292 2.78 6.87 11.48
N THR A 293 3.10 6.04 10.47
CA THR A 293 3.19 6.51 9.08
C THR A 293 1.90 6.15 8.34
N THR A 294 1.26 7.12 7.73
CA THR A 294 -0.01 6.93 7.02
C THR A 294 0.06 7.37 5.57
N ALA A 295 -0.60 6.60 4.69
CA ALA A 295 -0.74 6.85 3.26
C ALA A 295 -1.90 6.05 2.67
N GLY A 296 -2.06 6.11 1.34
CA GLY A 296 -3.10 5.39 0.59
C GLY A 296 -4.38 6.20 0.38
N ALA A 297 -4.60 7.18 1.25
CA ALA A 297 -5.57 8.26 1.13
C ALA A 297 -5.05 9.46 1.94
N ALA A 298 -5.58 10.66 1.68
CA ALA A 298 -5.24 11.83 2.49
C ALA A 298 -5.81 11.68 3.91
N PRO A 299 -4.98 11.78 4.95
CA PRO A 299 -5.45 11.67 6.33
C PRO A 299 -6.29 12.90 6.71
N SER A 300 -7.42 12.69 7.39
CA SER A 300 -8.19 13.82 7.89
C SER A 300 -7.45 14.51 9.05
N PRO A 301 -7.57 15.86 9.19
CA PRO A 301 -7.03 16.57 10.33
C PRO A 301 -7.55 16.03 11.67
N THR A 302 -8.77 15.54 11.71
CA THR A 302 -9.38 14.91 12.91
C THR A 302 -8.63 13.66 13.32
N MET A 303 -8.35 12.74 12.37
CA MET A 303 -7.61 11.49 12.63
C MET A 303 -6.20 11.79 13.13
N ILE A 304 -5.50 12.75 12.50
CA ILE A 304 -4.18 13.19 12.95
C ILE A 304 -4.24 13.66 14.41
N GLY A 305 -5.22 14.53 14.74
CA GLY A 305 -5.41 15.04 16.10
C GLY A 305 -5.74 13.94 17.13
N GLU A 306 -6.56 12.94 16.75
CA GLU A 306 -6.87 11.79 17.62
C GLU A 306 -5.62 10.97 17.96
N LEU A 307 -4.78 10.68 16.96
CA LEU A 307 -3.52 9.95 17.17
C LEU A 307 -2.50 10.75 17.98
N GLU A 308 -2.36 12.05 17.72
CA GLU A 308 -1.51 12.95 18.52
C GLU A 308 -1.97 13.02 19.98
N ALA A 309 -3.28 13.02 20.24
CA ALA A 309 -3.83 12.98 21.60
C ALA A 309 -3.47 11.69 22.35
N LEU A 310 -3.32 10.58 21.64
CA LEU A 310 -2.80 9.32 22.20
C LEU A 310 -1.28 9.37 22.41
N GLY A 311 -0.59 10.38 21.89
CA GLY A 311 0.86 10.56 22.00
C GLY A 311 1.65 9.99 20.83
N ALA A 312 1.01 9.71 19.70
CA ALA A 312 1.69 9.32 18.48
C ALA A 312 2.35 10.52 17.81
N ARG A 313 3.46 10.26 17.11
CA ARG A 313 3.96 11.10 16.03
C ARG A 313 3.38 10.61 14.71
N VAL A 314 2.62 11.44 14.03
CA VAL A 314 2.03 11.10 12.74
C VAL A 314 2.91 11.63 11.61
N ILE A 315 3.23 10.77 10.66
CA ILE A 315 3.96 11.09 9.44
C ILE A 315 3.04 10.74 8.26
N HIS A 316 2.78 11.72 7.40
CA HIS A 316 2.04 11.50 6.18
C HIS A 316 3.00 11.33 5.02
N VAL A 317 2.84 10.25 4.26
CA VAL A 317 3.61 9.95 3.05
C VAL A 317 2.66 9.72 1.88
N TYR A 318 3.13 9.96 0.67
CA TYR A 318 2.35 9.76 -0.54
C TYR A 318 3.18 9.01 -1.59
N GLY A 319 2.50 8.19 -2.34
CA GLY A 319 3.03 7.47 -3.48
C GLY A 319 2.06 6.42 -3.99
N LEU A 320 2.53 5.61 -4.92
CA LEU A 320 1.76 4.60 -5.64
C LEU A 320 2.60 3.32 -5.74
N THR A 321 1.98 2.25 -6.23
CA THR A 321 2.70 1.01 -6.52
C THR A 321 3.85 1.26 -7.49
N GLU A 322 3.66 2.13 -8.48
CA GLU A 322 4.62 2.49 -9.52
C GLU A 322 5.86 3.23 -8.98
N VAL A 323 5.84 3.65 -7.71
CA VAL A 323 6.96 4.36 -7.06
C VAL A 323 7.41 3.68 -5.75
N TYR A 324 7.26 2.36 -5.66
CA TYR A 324 7.68 1.53 -4.52
C TYR A 324 6.88 1.74 -3.22
N GLY A 325 5.74 2.39 -3.29
CA GLY A 325 4.97 2.89 -2.16
C GLY A 325 5.25 4.37 -1.94
N PRO A 326 5.73 4.80 -0.77
CA PRO A 326 6.05 6.20 -0.52
C PRO A 326 7.13 6.76 -1.45
N TYR A 327 6.84 7.90 -2.03
CA TYR A 327 7.75 8.72 -2.82
C TYR A 327 8.00 10.07 -2.16
N SER A 328 7.00 10.61 -1.47
CA SER A 328 7.09 11.88 -0.77
C SER A 328 6.63 11.77 0.68
N VAL A 329 7.02 12.76 1.45
CA VAL A 329 6.72 12.89 2.87
C VAL A 329 6.34 14.33 3.20
N CYS A 330 5.33 14.50 4.05
CA CYS A 330 5.01 15.79 4.62
C CYS A 330 6.01 16.12 5.74
N GLU A 331 7.16 16.69 5.34
CA GLU A 331 8.23 17.06 6.29
C GLU A 331 7.73 18.08 7.31
N TRP A 332 8.10 17.84 8.56
CA TRP A 332 7.77 18.76 9.64
C TRP A 332 8.63 20.03 9.58
N GLN A 333 7.99 21.21 9.60
CA GLN A 333 8.71 22.48 9.69
C GLN A 333 8.78 22.97 11.14
N PRO A 334 9.93 23.55 11.55
CA PRO A 334 10.14 23.97 12.94
C PRO A 334 9.10 24.97 13.47
N ASP A 335 8.59 25.85 12.62
CA ASP A 335 7.59 26.86 12.95
C ASP A 335 6.17 26.30 13.10
N TRP A 336 5.92 25.07 12.69
CA TRP A 336 4.58 24.45 12.85
C TRP A 336 4.18 24.16 14.29
N HIS A 337 5.12 24.26 15.24
CA HIS A 337 4.78 24.23 16.67
C HIS A 337 4.00 25.47 17.12
N GLU A 338 4.19 26.59 16.43
CA GLU A 338 3.57 27.88 16.77
C GLU A 338 2.23 28.09 16.04
N VAL A 339 1.91 27.25 15.08
CA VAL A 339 0.68 27.32 14.29
C VAL A 339 -0.49 26.70 15.05
N ASP A 340 -1.68 27.26 14.85
CA ASP A 340 -2.92 26.70 15.38
C ASP A 340 -3.06 25.19 15.07
N PRO A 341 -3.51 24.37 16.04
CA PRO A 341 -3.58 22.92 15.84
C PRO A 341 -4.40 22.48 14.62
N ALA A 342 -5.49 23.18 14.28
CA ALA A 342 -6.31 22.83 13.12
C ALA A 342 -5.61 23.21 11.81
N GLU A 343 -4.88 24.33 11.77
CA GLU A 343 -4.05 24.70 10.61
C GLU A 343 -2.87 23.74 10.46
N ARG A 344 -2.20 23.39 11.56
CA ARG A 344 -1.11 22.40 11.56
C ARG A 344 -1.59 21.06 10.99
N ALA A 345 -2.75 20.58 11.42
CA ALA A 345 -3.31 19.33 10.91
C ALA A 345 -3.60 19.39 9.39
N ARG A 346 -4.08 20.55 8.88
CA ARG A 346 -4.25 20.76 7.44
C ARG A 346 -2.90 20.72 6.70
N LYS A 347 -1.85 21.34 7.23
CA LYS A 347 -0.51 21.30 6.65
C LYS A 347 0.03 19.86 6.63
N LEU A 348 -0.16 19.08 7.71
CA LEU A 348 0.26 17.68 7.80
C LEU A 348 -0.54 16.74 6.89
N ALA A 349 -1.72 17.13 6.45
CA ALA A 349 -2.51 16.35 5.49
C ALA A 349 -2.01 16.47 4.04
N ARG A 350 -1.11 17.41 3.73
CA ARG A 350 -0.51 17.56 2.39
C ARG A 350 0.46 16.41 2.09
N GLN A 351 0.70 16.14 0.79
CA GLN A 351 1.61 15.08 0.33
C GLN A 351 3.08 15.47 0.45
N GLY A 352 3.35 16.74 0.69
CA GLY A 352 4.67 17.23 1.07
C GLY A 352 5.67 17.30 -0.08
N VAL A 353 6.89 16.82 0.16
CA VAL A 353 8.04 16.90 -0.74
C VAL A 353 8.64 15.54 -0.99
N GLY A 354 9.38 15.36 -2.09
CA GLY A 354 10.08 14.11 -2.37
C GLY A 354 10.99 13.68 -1.22
N MET A 355 11.00 12.40 -0.89
CA MET A 355 11.94 11.83 0.09
C MET A 355 13.39 12.08 -0.34
N VAL A 356 14.32 11.92 0.59
CA VAL A 356 15.76 12.17 0.37
C VAL A 356 16.36 11.32 -0.77
N THR A 357 15.75 10.20 -1.08
CA THR A 357 16.15 9.28 -2.17
C THR A 357 15.42 9.53 -3.48
N ALA A 358 14.37 10.37 -3.48
CA ALA A 358 13.53 10.70 -4.61
C ALA A 358 13.92 12.04 -5.26
N GLU A 359 13.66 12.20 -6.55
CA GLU A 359 13.72 13.51 -7.19
C GLU A 359 12.51 14.36 -6.76
N ARG A 360 12.64 15.71 -6.92
CA ARG A 360 11.53 16.61 -6.64
C ARG A 360 10.34 16.30 -7.58
N MET A 361 9.15 16.16 -7.00
CA MET A 361 7.90 16.08 -7.77
C MET A 361 7.67 17.38 -8.53
N ARG A 362 7.04 17.27 -9.68
CA ARG A 362 6.54 18.41 -10.45
C ARG A 362 5.03 18.32 -10.58
N ILE A 363 4.39 19.48 -10.65
CA ILE A 363 2.99 19.62 -11.04
C ILE A 363 3.00 20.26 -12.41
N VAL A 364 2.44 19.59 -13.41
CA VAL A 364 2.57 20.00 -14.81
C VAL A 364 1.20 20.12 -15.50
N ASP A 365 1.15 21.04 -16.48
CA ASP A 365 0.06 21.14 -17.42
C ASP A 365 0.14 20.05 -18.53
N ALA A 366 -0.79 20.08 -19.48
CA ALA A 366 -0.83 19.11 -20.58
C ALA A 366 0.39 19.22 -21.54
N GLU A 367 1.08 20.34 -21.55
CA GLU A 367 2.29 20.61 -22.33
C GLU A 367 3.57 20.32 -21.54
N MET A 368 3.46 19.72 -20.34
CA MET A 368 4.58 19.42 -19.43
C MET A 368 5.32 20.65 -18.88
N ASN A 369 4.69 21.82 -18.86
CA ASN A 369 5.21 22.98 -18.15
C ASN A 369 4.82 22.94 -16.67
N ASP A 370 5.70 23.42 -15.79
CA ASP A 370 5.37 23.56 -14.37
C ASP A 370 4.24 24.58 -14.18
N VAL A 371 3.22 24.22 -13.41
CA VAL A 371 2.18 25.18 -13.00
C VAL A 371 2.72 26.14 -11.93
N PRO A 372 2.10 27.33 -11.76
CA PRO A 372 2.47 28.25 -10.69
C PRO A 372 2.39 27.58 -9.30
N ALA A 373 3.33 27.93 -8.42
CA ALA A 373 3.31 27.49 -7.03
C ALA A 373 2.45 28.46 -6.19
N ASP A 374 1.15 28.51 -6.50
CA ASP A 374 0.16 29.42 -5.87
C ASP A 374 -0.79 28.70 -4.90
N GLY A 375 -0.75 27.33 -4.86
CA GLY A 375 -1.66 26.52 -4.06
C GLY A 375 -3.06 26.40 -4.66
N GLU A 376 -3.28 26.87 -5.89
CA GLU A 376 -4.60 26.94 -6.54
C GLU A 376 -4.60 26.32 -7.95
N THR A 377 -3.53 26.54 -8.72
CA THR A 377 -3.43 26.04 -10.10
C THR A 377 -3.15 24.56 -10.11
N MET A 378 -4.13 23.79 -10.60
CA MET A 378 -4.02 22.33 -10.69
C MET A 378 -3.21 21.89 -11.91
N GLY A 379 -2.45 20.81 -11.74
CA GLY A 379 -1.80 20.06 -12.81
C GLY A 379 -1.58 18.61 -12.40
N GLU A 380 -1.03 17.79 -13.28
CA GLU A 380 -0.69 16.41 -12.99
C GLU A 380 0.59 16.30 -12.17
N ILE A 381 0.57 15.44 -11.14
CA ILE A 381 1.77 15.10 -10.35
C ILE A 381 2.61 14.14 -11.18
N VAL A 382 3.85 14.54 -11.52
CA VAL A 382 4.79 13.70 -12.24
C VAL A 382 6.06 13.46 -11.44
N MET A 383 6.63 12.27 -11.57
CA MET A 383 7.74 11.78 -10.76
C MET A 383 8.84 11.19 -11.63
N ARG A 384 10.09 11.22 -11.14
CA ARG A 384 11.24 10.63 -11.82
C ARG A 384 12.30 10.20 -10.82
N GLY A 385 13.16 9.28 -11.21
CA GLY A 385 14.35 8.92 -10.43
C GLY A 385 14.39 7.45 -10.05
N ASN A 386 15.22 7.14 -9.04
CA ASN A 386 15.51 5.75 -8.65
C ASN A 386 14.33 5.06 -7.95
N ASP A 387 13.44 5.84 -7.34
CA ASP A 387 12.25 5.36 -6.64
C ASP A 387 11.01 5.30 -7.57
N VAL A 388 11.24 5.09 -8.88
CA VAL A 388 10.19 4.88 -9.87
C VAL A 388 10.39 3.50 -10.51
N MET A 389 9.30 2.79 -10.77
CA MET A 389 9.29 1.46 -11.37
C MET A 389 10.12 1.34 -12.65
N LYS A 390 10.50 0.13 -13.02
CA LYS A 390 11.12 -0.14 -14.32
C LYS A 390 10.10 -0.05 -15.48
N GLY A 391 8.83 -0.28 -15.19
CA GLY A 391 7.73 -0.37 -16.13
C GLY A 391 6.73 -1.43 -15.71
N TYR A 392 5.73 -1.65 -16.56
CA TYR A 392 4.74 -2.72 -16.41
C TYR A 392 5.22 -4.01 -17.07
N TYR A 393 5.06 -5.12 -16.36
CA TYR A 393 5.46 -6.44 -16.83
C TYR A 393 4.65 -6.87 -18.05
N ARG A 394 5.33 -7.18 -19.17
CA ARG A 394 4.70 -7.57 -20.46
C ARG A 394 3.70 -6.56 -21.01
N ASP A 395 3.87 -5.27 -20.71
CA ASP A 395 3.00 -4.20 -21.20
C ASP A 395 3.85 -2.97 -21.56
N GLU A 396 4.51 -3.05 -22.73
CA GLU A 396 5.41 -2.00 -23.22
C GLU A 396 4.63 -0.74 -23.61
N ASP A 397 3.42 -0.88 -24.14
CA ASP A 397 2.58 0.24 -24.54
C ASP A 397 2.12 1.05 -23.32
N ALA A 398 1.63 0.39 -22.27
CA ALA A 398 1.27 1.07 -21.03
C ALA A 398 2.50 1.68 -20.35
N THR A 399 3.67 1.02 -20.43
CA THR A 399 4.94 1.56 -19.92
C THR A 399 5.32 2.84 -20.67
N ALA A 400 5.30 2.82 -22.01
CA ALA A 400 5.62 4.00 -22.81
C ALA A 400 4.68 5.17 -22.53
N LEU A 401 3.38 4.89 -22.38
CA LEU A 401 2.40 5.91 -22.02
C LEU A 401 2.67 6.50 -20.63
N ALA A 402 2.95 5.65 -19.64
CA ALA A 402 3.20 6.09 -18.27
C ALA A 402 4.48 6.92 -18.13
N PHE A 403 5.43 6.82 -19.07
CA PHE A 403 6.69 7.56 -19.07
C PHE A 403 6.78 8.64 -20.15
N THR A 404 5.65 9.13 -20.63
CA THR A 404 5.61 10.19 -21.63
C THR A 404 6.43 11.42 -21.18
N GLY A 405 7.20 12.01 -22.07
CA GLY A 405 8.05 13.16 -21.73
C GLY A 405 9.21 12.85 -20.77
N GLY A 406 9.50 11.56 -20.48
CA GLY A 406 10.60 11.14 -19.60
C GLY A 406 10.30 11.30 -18.10
N TRP A 407 9.04 11.44 -17.73
CA TRP A 407 8.50 11.47 -16.38
C TRP A 407 7.43 10.40 -16.21
N PHE A 408 7.34 9.82 -15.03
CA PHE A 408 6.22 8.94 -14.68
C PHE A 408 4.99 9.81 -14.39
N HIS A 409 3.91 9.55 -15.12
CA HIS A 409 2.61 10.17 -14.98
C HIS A 409 1.78 9.41 -13.95
N SER A 410 1.50 10.04 -12.81
CA SER A 410 0.77 9.40 -11.72
C SER A 410 -0.73 9.22 -11.99
N GLY A 411 -1.28 10.07 -12.85
CA GLY A 411 -2.72 10.23 -13.04
C GLY A 411 -3.41 10.92 -11.85
N ASP A 412 -2.65 11.43 -10.89
CA ASP A 412 -3.14 12.22 -9.78
C ASP A 412 -2.96 13.71 -10.07
N LEU A 413 -3.98 14.52 -9.76
CA LEU A 413 -3.94 15.97 -9.88
C LEU A 413 -3.66 16.62 -8.54
N GLY A 414 -2.81 17.62 -8.56
CA GLY A 414 -2.42 18.35 -7.36
C GLY A 414 -2.13 19.82 -7.62
N VAL A 415 -1.81 20.52 -6.56
CA VAL A 415 -1.33 21.90 -6.58
C VAL A 415 0.05 21.99 -5.91
N MET A 416 0.85 22.96 -6.34
CA MET A 416 2.12 23.28 -5.71
C MET A 416 1.93 24.50 -4.82
N HIS A 417 2.19 24.36 -3.53
CA HIS A 417 2.15 25.49 -2.61
C HIS A 417 3.41 26.38 -2.72
N PRO A 418 3.32 27.67 -2.32
CA PRO A 418 4.49 28.58 -2.32
C PRO A 418 5.67 28.08 -1.48
N ASP A 419 5.43 27.25 -0.47
CA ASP A 419 6.46 26.61 0.37
C ASP A 419 7.07 25.34 -0.28
N GLY A 420 6.65 24.98 -1.49
CA GLY A 420 7.16 23.86 -2.26
C GLY A 420 6.51 22.51 -1.93
N TYR A 421 5.48 22.50 -1.07
CA TYR A 421 4.73 21.30 -0.73
C TYR A 421 3.66 21.01 -1.80
N VAL A 422 3.53 19.74 -2.13
CA VAL A 422 2.46 19.26 -3.00
C VAL A 422 1.23 18.93 -2.16
N GLU A 423 0.05 19.32 -2.64
CA GLU A 423 -1.23 18.88 -2.13
C GLU A 423 -2.00 18.17 -3.24
N LEU A 424 -2.42 16.93 -2.97
CA LEU A 424 -3.26 16.12 -3.86
C LEU A 424 -4.67 16.67 -3.82
N MET A 425 -5.21 16.97 -4.98
CA MET A 425 -6.57 17.48 -5.12
C MET A 425 -7.55 16.36 -5.50
N ASP A 426 -7.19 15.53 -6.49
CA ASP A 426 -7.99 14.39 -6.94
C ASP A 426 -7.21 13.52 -7.93
N ARG A 427 -7.85 12.45 -8.42
CA ARG A 427 -7.38 11.74 -9.61
C ARG A 427 -7.98 12.36 -10.86
N ALA A 428 -7.18 12.45 -11.91
CA ALA A 428 -7.62 13.01 -13.18
C ALA A 428 -8.90 12.37 -13.74
N LYS A 429 -9.08 11.06 -13.48
CA LYS A 429 -10.26 10.30 -13.91
C LYS A 429 -11.48 10.43 -12.99
N ASP A 430 -11.29 10.84 -11.73
CA ASP A 430 -12.33 10.89 -10.69
C ASP A 430 -12.88 12.33 -10.55
N ILE A 431 -12.23 13.34 -11.15
CA ILE A 431 -12.74 14.72 -11.25
C ILE A 431 -14.12 14.71 -11.92
N VAL A 432 -15.09 15.31 -11.25
CA VAL A 432 -16.43 15.51 -11.82
C VAL A 432 -16.46 16.82 -12.59
N ILE A 433 -16.72 16.76 -13.91
CA ILE A 433 -16.86 17.95 -14.75
C ILE A 433 -18.34 18.32 -14.81
N SER A 434 -18.74 19.29 -13.99
CA SER A 434 -20.14 19.71 -13.86
C SER A 434 -20.33 21.19 -14.25
N GLY A 435 -21.08 21.43 -15.31
CA GLY A 435 -21.35 22.79 -15.81
C GLY A 435 -20.10 23.52 -16.30
N GLY A 436 -19.05 22.78 -16.71
CA GLY A 436 -17.77 23.34 -17.17
C GLY A 436 -16.75 23.58 -16.05
N GLU A 437 -17.10 23.28 -14.79
CA GLU A 437 -16.23 23.40 -13.63
C GLU A 437 -15.68 22.03 -13.22
N ASN A 438 -14.40 21.99 -12.87
CA ASN A 438 -13.75 20.80 -12.30
C ASN A 438 -14.03 20.72 -10.80
N ILE A 439 -14.64 19.63 -10.36
CA ILE A 439 -15.01 19.40 -8.96
C ILE A 439 -14.23 18.21 -8.44
N SER A 440 -13.37 18.45 -7.47
CA SER A 440 -12.67 17.39 -6.75
C SER A 440 -13.67 16.60 -5.89
N THR A 441 -13.70 15.28 -6.07
CA THR A 441 -14.50 14.38 -5.25
C THR A 441 -13.92 14.33 -3.84
N VAL A 442 -12.62 14.27 -3.72
CA VAL A 442 -11.87 14.22 -2.45
C VAL A 442 -12.13 15.48 -1.60
N GLU A 443 -12.16 16.68 -2.19
CA GLU A 443 -12.44 17.92 -1.46
C GLU A 443 -13.82 17.91 -0.81
N VAL A 444 -14.84 17.44 -1.55
CA VAL A 444 -16.22 17.37 -1.03
C VAL A 444 -16.35 16.29 0.04
N GLU A 445 -15.73 15.13 -0.16
CA GLU A 445 -15.70 14.02 0.80
C GLU A 445 -15.02 14.45 2.11
N GLN A 446 -13.84 15.05 2.04
CA GLN A 446 -13.11 15.54 3.21
C GLN A 446 -13.87 16.61 3.98
N ALA A 447 -14.54 17.53 3.27
CA ALA A 447 -15.39 18.52 3.91
C ALA A 447 -16.50 17.85 4.73
N LEU A 448 -17.04 16.71 4.26
CA LEU A 448 -18.14 16.01 4.93
C LEU A 448 -17.68 15.10 6.07
N VAL A 449 -16.48 14.55 6.07
CA VAL A 449 -15.96 13.67 7.14
C VAL A 449 -16.01 14.36 8.53
N SER A 450 -15.96 15.70 8.57
CA SER A 450 -16.09 16.47 9.79
C SER A 450 -17.54 16.60 10.29
N HIS A 451 -18.55 16.10 9.58
CA HIS A 451 -19.95 16.13 9.98
C HIS A 451 -20.21 15.12 11.12
N PRO A 452 -20.85 15.53 12.22
CA PRO A 452 -20.98 14.71 13.44
C PRO A 452 -21.75 13.40 13.22
N ALA A 453 -22.70 13.37 12.26
CA ALA A 453 -23.55 12.22 11.97
C ALA A 453 -22.98 11.29 10.87
N VAL A 454 -21.88 11.64 10.19
CA VAL A 454 -21.36 10.88 9.04
C VAL A 454 -20.23 9.96 9.48
N VAL A 455 -20.26 8.71 8.97
CA VAL A 455 -19.18 7.74 9.12
C VAL A 455 -18.30 7.76 7.89
N ASP A 456 -18.93 7.69 6.69
CA ASP A 456 -18.26 7.58 5.43
C ASP A 456 -19.04 8.30 4.33
N ALA A 457 -18.33 8.72 3.28
CA ALA A 457 -18.92 9.39 2.14
C ALA A 457 -18.11 9.13 0.86
N ALA A 458 -18.82 9.02 -0.26
CA ALA A 458 -18.21 8.97 -1.59
C ALA A 458 -18.94 9.93 -2.52
N VAL A 459 -18.18 10.62 -3.37
CA VAL A 459 -18.70 11.54 -4.40
C VAL A 459 -18.50 10.93 -5.77
N ILE A 460 -19.53 10.99 -6.61
CA ILE A 460 -19.44 10.47 -7.97
C ILE A 460 -20.12 11.39 -8.99
N GLY A 461 -19.54 11.48 -10.18
CA GLY A 461 -20.15 12.15 -11.33
C GLY A 461 -21.12 11.22 -12.07
N VAL A 462 -22.39 11.60 -12.13
CA VAL A 462 -23.38 10.87 -12.91
C VAL A 462 -23.64 11.64 -14.22
N PRO A 463 -23.65 11.00 -15.39
CA PRO A 463 -23.97 11.68 -16.64
C PRO A 463 -25.26 12.50 -16.56
N ASP A 464 -25.22 13.75 -17.02
CA ASP A 464 -26.33 14.71 -17.02
C ASP A 464 -26.32 15.52 -18.34
N ASP A 465 -27.45 15.56 -19.04
CA ASP A 465 -27.53 16.17 -20.37
C ASP A 465 -27.24 17.67 -20.37
N ARG A 466 -27.43 18.36 -19.25
CA ARG A 466 -27.27 19.82 -19.14
C ARG A 466 -25.91 20.20 -18.54
N LEU A 467 -25.42 19.43 -17.57
CA LEU A 467 -24.20 19.75 -16.82
C LEU A 467 -22.96 18.97 -17.31
N GLY A 468 -23.15 18.00 -18.22
CA GLY A 468 -22.16 17.00 -18.57
C GLY A 468 -22.13 15.89 -17.52
N GLN A 469 -21.84 16.26 -16.27
CA GLN A 469 -21.98 15.37 -15.11
C GLN A 469 -22.69 16.09 -13.96
N MET A 470 -23.52 15.38 -13.23
CA MET A 470 -24.13 15.81 -11.98
C MET A 470 -23.35 15.22 -10.81
N VAL A 471 -22.98 16.07 -9.85
CA VAL A 471 -22.35 15.63 -8.60
C VAL A 471 -23.38 14.96 -7.72
N VAL A 472 -23.17 13.68 -7.41
CA VAL A 472 -23.98 12.88 -6.48
C VAL A 472 -23.12 12.49 -5.28
N LEU A 473 -23.64 12.72 -4.09
CA LEU A 473 -22.98 12.37 -2.83
C LEU A 473 -23.65 11.13 -2.23
N CYS A 474 -22.88 10.11 -1.96
CA CYS A 474 -23.25 8.90 -1.25
C CYS A 474 -22.80 9.03 0.20
N VAL A 475 -23.70 8.86 1.17
CA VAL A 475 -23.44 9.11 2.61
C VAL A 475 -23.79 7.88 3.43
N VAL A 476 -22.88 7.48 4.31
CA VAL A 476 -23.12 6.49 5.37
C VAL A 476 -23.21 7.22 6.71
N LEU A 477 -24.31 7.08 7.41
CA LEU A 477 -24.50 7.67 8.72
C LEU A 477 -23.97 6.76 9.84
N LYS A 478 -23.56 7.36 10.95
CA LYS A 478 -23.23 6.62 12.19
C LYS A 478 -24.47 5.90 12.70
N GLU A 479 -24.27 4.75 13.35
CA GLU A 479 -25.36 3.99 13.94
C GLU A 479 -26.18 4.86 14.91
N GLY A 480 -27.50 4.91 14.70
CA GLY A 480 -28.41 5.72 15.49
C GLY A 480 -28.38 7.23 15.21
N ALA A 481 -27.56 7.70 14.28
CA ALA A 481 -27.58 9.11 13.86
C ALA A 481 -28.61 9.36 12.77
N GLU A 482 -29.23 10.54 12.79
CA GLU A 482 -30.17 11.01 11.78
C GLU A 482 -29.63 12.29 11.13
N ALA A 483 -29.71 12.36 9.82
CA ALA A 483 -29.45 13.57 9.04
C ALA A 483 -30.25 13.52 7.73
N THR A 484 -30.75 14.66 7.30
CA THR A 484 -31.44 14.80 6.01
C THR A 484 -30.45 15.25 4.91
N ALA A 485 -30.82 15.06 3.65
CA ALA A 485 -30.06 15.60 2.52
C ALA A 485 -29.89 17.13 2.64
N GLY A 486 -30.88 17.84 3.20
CA GLY A 486 -30.80 19.27 3.48
C GLY A 486 -29.76 19.64 4.54
N ASP A 487 -29.62 18.85 5.60
CA ASP A 487 -28.60 19.05 6.63
C ASP A 487 -27.20 18.86 6.06
N ILE A 488 -27.00 17.80 5.28
CA ILE A 488 -25.72 17.47 4.63
C ILE A 488 -25.32 18.59 3.63
N THR A 489 -26.24 18.98 2.74
CA THR A 489 -25.96 20.06 1.76
C THR A 489 -25.78 21.41 2.44
N GLY A 490 -26.51 21.69 3.52
CA GLY A 490 -26.34 22.89 4.35
C GLY A 490 -24.95 22.96 4.99
N PHE A 491 -24.49 21.82 5.50
CA PHE A 491 -23.16 21.70 6.11
C PHE A 491 -22.03 21.93 5.08
N LEU A 492 -22.18 21.38 3.87
CA LEU A 492 -21.21 21.55 2.79
C LEU A 492 -21.18 22.98 2.23
N LYS A 493 -22.33 23.65 2.11
CA LYS A 493 -22.40 25.05 1.64
C LYS A 493 -21.57 26.02 2.46
N ALA A 494 -21.33 25.72 3.71
CA ALA A 494 -20.48 26.55 4.58
C ALA A 494 -18.97 26.24 4.44
N ARG A 495 -18.59 25.22 3.65
CA ARG A 495 -17.22 24.68 3.62
C ARG A 495 -16.62 24.56 2.23
N VAL A 496 -17.45 24.40 1.20
CA VAL A 496 -17.00 24.33 -0.19
C VAL A 496 -17.73 25.36 -1.04
N SER A 497 -17.14 25.72 -2.17
CA SER A 497 -17.76 26.64 -3.13
C SER A 497 -19.12 26.12 -3.62
N SER A 498 -20.04 27.02 -3.89
CA SER A 498 -21.45 26.68 -4.19
C SER A 498 -21.62 25.73 -5.38
N TYR A 499 -20.75 25.80 -6.38
CA TYR A 499 -20.78 24.92 -7.55
C TYR A 499 -20.34 23.48 -7.23
N LYS A 500 -19.54 23.29 -6.17
CA LYS A 500 -19.08 21.97 -5.69
C LYS A 500 -20.12 21.24 -4.83
N VAL A 501 -21.15 21.94 -4.37
CA VAL A 501 -22.19 21.34 -3.53
C VAL A 501 -22.99 20.31 -4.33
N PRO A 502 -23.07 19.04 -3.88
CA PRO A 502 -23.78 17.98 -4.58
C PRO A 502 -25.24 18.33 -4.86
N LYS A 503 -25.73 17.94 -6.04
CA LYS A 503 -27.13 18.14 -6.44
C LYS A 503 -28.06 17.08 -5.89
N GLN A 504 -27.52 15.90 -5.61
CA GLN A 504 -28.23 14.77 -5.03
C GLN A 504 -27.41 14.19 -3.87
N VAL A 505 -28.10 13.79 -2.80
CA VAL A 505 -27.53 13.07 -1.66
C VAL A 505 -28.30 11.77 -1.51
N LEU A 506 -27.59 10.66 -1.56
CA LEU A 506 -28.12 9.31 -1.38
C LEU A 506 -27.54 8.70 -0.10
N PHE A 507 -28.39 8.10 0.72
CA PHE A 507 -27.95 7.41 1.92
C PHE A 507 -27.76 5.92 1.66
N PHE A 508 -26.65 5.40 2.16
CA PHE A 508 -26.24 4.01 2.04
C PHE A 508 -26.11 3.38 3.43
N ALA A 509 -26.33 2.07 3.50
CA ALA A 509 -26.03 1.31 4.70
C ALA A 509 -24.50 1.13 4.86
N ASP A 510 -24.06 0.84 6.07
CA ASP A 510 -22.65 0.51 6.33
C ASP A 510 -22.22 -0.72 5.50
N GLY A 511 -21.06 -0.60 4.84
CA GLY A 511 -20.54 -1.62 3.92
C GLY A 511 -21.25 -1.73 2.56
N GLU A 512 -22.21 -0.86 2.23
CA GLU A 512 -22.92 -0.89 0.95
C GLU A 512 -22.20 -0.12 -0.17
N ILE A 513 -21.33 0.83 0.16
CA ILE A 513 -20.46 1.50 -0.83
C ILE A 513 -19.41 0.48 -1.29
N PRO A 514 -19.32 0.21 -2.62
CA PRO A 514 -18.38 -0.78 -3.14
C PRO A 514 -16.94 -0.32 -2.92
N MET A 515 -16.15 -1.15 -2.22
CA MET A 515 -14.75 -0.87 -1.92
C MET A 515 -13.84 -1.88 -2.62
N THR A 516 -12.60 -1.48 -2.92
CA THR A 516 -11.57 -2.41 -3.39
C THR A 516 -11.27 -3.45 -2.31
N GLY A 517 -10.72 -4.61 -2.70
CA GLY A 517 -10.36 -5.67 -1.75
C GLY A 517 -9.39 -5.26 -0.62
N SER A 518 -8.86 -4.03 -0.63
CA SER A 518 -8.10 -3.44 0.47
C SER A 518 -8.94 -2.54 1.39
N ASP A 519 -10.25 -2.36 1.12
CA ASP A 519 -11.16 -1.42 1.79
C ASP A 519 -10.61 0.03 1.87
N THR A 520 -9.72 0.36 0.94
CA THR A 520 -9.02 1.65 0.93
C THR A 520 -9.50 2.58 -0.18
N LYS A 521 -10.29 2.03 -1.13
CA LYS A 521 -10.70 2.79 -2.31
C LYS A 521 -12.07 2.36 -2.81
N VAL A 522 -12.93 3.35 -3.11
CA VAL A 522 -14.23 3.14 -3.75
C VAL A 522 -14.05 2.57 -5.17
N ILE A 523 -14.89 1.64 -5.57
CA ILE A 523 -14.96 1.12 -6.94
C ILE A 523 -15.99 1.94 -7.71
N ASP A 524 -15.53 3.02 -8.35
CA ASP A 524 -16.40 4.01 -9.00
C ASP A 524 -17.39 3.42 -10.01
N ARG A 525 -16.95 2.44 -10.81
CA ARG A 525 -17.84 1.78 -11.79
C ARG A 525 -19.02 1.08 -11.13
N ASP A 526 -18.79 0.40 -10.03
CA ASP A 526 -19.81 -0.37 -9.33
C ASP A 526 -20.71 0.57 -8.52
N LEU A 527 -20.13 1.62 -7.91
CA LEU A 527 -20.89 2.69 -7.26
C LEU A 527 -21.78 3.43 -8.24
N LEU A 528 -21.27 3.77 -9.44
CA LEU A 528 -22.06 4.43 -10.49
C LEU A 528 -23.30 3.61 -10.87
N GLY A 529 -23.14 2.29 -11.02
CA GLY A 529 -24.27 1.39 -11.29
C GLY A 529 -25.34 1.42 -10.20
N LEU A 530 -24.92 1.38 -8.91
CA LEU A 530 -25.83 1.47 -7.77
C LEU A 530 -26.53 2.82 -7.68
N VAL A 531 -25.80 3.91 -7.89
CA VAL A 531 -26.34 5.27 -7.86
C VAL A 531 -27.37 5.47 -8.98
N GLN A 532 -27.07 5.07 -10.22
CA GLN A 532 -28.01 5.16 -11.34
C GLN A 532 -29.29 4.35 -11.10
N ALA A 533 -29.17 3.14 -10.54
CA ALA A 533 -30.35 2.33 -10.17
C ALA A 533 -31.23 3.05 -9.13
N ARG A 534 -30.64 3.67 -8.10
CA ARG A 534 -31.37 4.40 -7.05
C ARG A 534 -32.02 5.68 -7.59
N LEU A 535 -31.33 6.45 -8.42
CA LEU A 535 -31.89 7.65 -9.06
C LEU A 535 -33.11 7.30 -9.94
N SER A 536 -33.05 6.19 -10.67
CA SER A 536 -34.16 5.71 -11.51
C SER A 536 -35.40 5.32 -10.69
N THR A 537 -35.20 4.79 -9.46
CA THR A 537 -36.30 4.38 -8.55
C THR A 537 -36.93 5.55 -7.80
N THR A 538 -36.17 6.63 -7.57
CA THR A 538 -36.65 7.82 -6.82
C THR A 538 -37.37 8.84 -7.71
N GLY A 539 -37.51 8.58 -9.01
CA GLY A 539 -38.21 9.50 -9.95
C GLY A 539 -37.51 10.84 -10.21
N ALA A 540 -36.27 10.97 -9.72
CA ALA A 540 -35.38 12.06 -10.09
C ALA A 540 -34.80 11.74 -11.47
N THR A 541 -35.49 12.14 -12.52
CA THR A 541 -34.99 12.10 -13.91
C THR A 541 -33.72 12.96 -13.99
N PRO A 542 -32.66 12.51 -14.72
CA PRO A 542 -31.44 13.27 -14.92
C PRO A 542 -31.68 14.62 -15.58
#